data_db7f6a06bd86a90b4990f8f587bdd53f
#
_entry.id   db7f6a06bd86a90b4990f8f587bdd53f
#
_cell.length_a   1.000
_cell.length_b   1.000
_cell.length_c   1.000
_cell.angle_alpha   90.00
_cell.angle_beta   90.00
_cell.angle_gamma   90.00
#
_symmetry.space_group_name_H-M   'P 1'
#
loop_
_entity.id
_entity.type
_entity.pdbx_description
1 polymer ?
#
loop_
_entity_poly.entity_id
_entity_poly.type
_entity_poly.pdbx_seq_one_letter_code
_entity_poly.pdbx_strand_id
1 'polypeptide(L)'
;MAAPLSTDSKAYQEALKIGRPPNIVKLFPESQALIVSGKYIDNAMLAKGQAIAMAANGRSYFVIRGALQAAQQANACLIIEIARSEGGANAYCAVNYWNIARQVNAACNELGITIPVAIHADHYGIKKESDLEPAKMEI
;
A
#
# COMPACT_ATOMS: atom_id res chain seq x y z
N MET A 1 4.86 5.66 -23.58
CA MET A 1 4.75 5.70 -22.11
C MET A 1 3.76 6.81 -21.75
N ALA A 2 2.84 6.57 -20.81
CA ALA A 2 1.98 7.63 -20.29
C ALA A 2 2.84 8.68 -19.58
N ALA A 3 2.44 9.97 -19.66
CA ALA A 3 3.11 11.02 -18.93
C ALA A 3 3.06 10.72 -17.42
N PRO A 4 4.11 11.06 -16.65
CA PRO A 4 4.08 10.88 -15.20
C PRO A 4 2.93 11.71 -14.59
N LEU A 5 2.37 11.21 -13.50
CA LEU A 5 1.28 11.87 -12.77
C LEU A 5 1.79 13.25 -12.30
N SER A 6 1.10 14.32 -12.67
CA SER A 6 1.45 15.65 -12.17
C SER A 6 0.98 15.79 -10.72
N THR A 7 1.93 15.99 -9.81
CA THR A 7 1.64 16.22 -8.38
C THR A 7 0.88 17.54 -8.14
N ASP A 8 0.91 18.46 -9.09
CA ASP A 8 0.20 19.73 -9.01
C ASP A 8 -1.24 19.65 -9.50
N SER A 9 -1.65 18.51 -10.07
CA SER A 9 -3.02 18.35 -10.55
C SER A 9 -4.03 18.36 -9.40
N LYS A 10 -5.20 18.98 -9.62
CA LYS A 10 -6.29 18.99 -8.65
C LYS A 10 -6.69 17.58 -8.24
N ALA A 11 -6.75 16.65 -9.18
CA ALA A 11 -7.07 15.25 -8.92
C ALA A 11 -6.07 14.58 -7.97
N TYR A 12 -4.76 14.83 -8.16
CA TYR A 12 -3.72 14.33 -7.26
C TYR A 12 -3.88 14.91 -5.85
N GLN A 13 -4.08 16.22 -5.73
CA GLN A 13 -4.23 16.88 -4.44
C GLN A 13 -5.49 16.44 -3.68
N GLU A 14 -6.60 16.17 -4.39
CA GLU A 14 -7.80 15.59 -3.79
C GLU A 14 -7.57 14.14 -3.31
N ALA A 15 -6.92 13.31 -4.13
CA ALA A 15 -6.58 11.93 -3.77
C ALA A 15 -5.63 11.88 -2.56
N LEU A 16 -4.68 12.81 -2.47
CA LEU A 16 -3.73 12.89 -1.36
C LEU A 16 -4.43 13.16 -0.01
N LYS A 17 -5.48 13.97 0.00
CA LYS A 17 -6.27 14.23 1.22
C LYS A 17 -7.02 13.00 1.71
N ILE A 18 -7.52 12.16 0.79
CA ILE A 18 -8.26 10.95 1.11
C ILE A 18 -7.32 9.82 1.52
N GLY A 19 -6.19 9.68 0.86
CA GLY A 19 -5.26 8.56 1.02
C GLY A 19 -4.35 8.65 2.25
N ARG A 20 -4.42 9.71 3.05
CA ARG A 20 -3.52 9.92 4.19
C ARG A 20 -4.29 10.05 5.51
N PRO A 21 -4.37 8.98 6.32
CA PRO A 21 -4.97 9.06 7.65
C PRO A 21 -4.27 10.09 8.56
N PRO A 22 -4.96 10.72 9.52
CA PRO A 22 -4.39 11.79 10.35
C PRO A 22 -3.13 11.42 11.11
N ASN A 23 -3.01 10.17 11.59
CA ASN A 23 -1.82 9.66 12.24
C ASN A 23 -0.61 9.58 11.29
N ILE A 24 -0.83 9.22 10.04
CA ILE A 24 0.21 9.17 9.01
C ILE A 24 0.63 10.59 8.61
N VAL A 25 -0.32 11.51 8.42
CA VAL A 25 -0.02 12.93 8.16
C VAL A 25 0.86 13.52 9.28
N LYS A 26 0.56 13.19 10.54
CA LYS A 26 1.35 13.65 11.68
C LYS A 26 2.79 13.12 11.68
N LEU A 27 2.99 11.86 11.25
CA LEU A 27 4.32 11.22 11.20
C LEU A 27 5.15 11.66 10.00
N PHE A 28 4.50 11.89 8.86
CA PHE A 28 5.14 12.17 7.58
C PHE A 28 4.44 13.36 6.88
N PRO A 29 4.52 14.58 7.42
CA PRO A 29 3.74 15.72 6.92
C PRO A 29 4.09 16.08 5.47
N GLU A 30 5.33 15.93 5.07
CA GLU A 30 5.84 16.28 3.74
C GLU A 30 5.64 15.17 2.69
N SER A 31 5.16 14.00 3.09
CA SER A 31 4.98 12.89 2.15
C SER A 31 3.91 13.22 1.11
N GLN A 32 4.19 12.90 -0.15
CA GLN A 32 3.26 13.00 -1.27
C GLN A 32 2.74 11.63 -1.72
N ALA A 33 2.85 10.62 -0.88
CA ALA A 33 2.41 9.28 -1.21
C ALA A 33 0.89 9.18 -1.35
N LEU A 34 0.43 8.64 -2.48
CA LEU A 34 -0.97 8.30 -2.72
C LEU A 34 -1.27 6.91 -2.19
N ILE A 35 -1.58 6.80 -0.90
CA ILE A 35 -2.07 5.53 -0.33
C ILE A 35 -3.57 5.45 -0.59
N VAL A 36 -3.97 4.50 -1.42
CA VAL A 36 -5.35 4.36 -1.90
C VAL A 36 -5.92 2.99 -1.57
N SER A 37 -7.24 2.88 -1.53
CA SER A 37 -7.91 1.58 -1.46
C SER A 37 -7.62 0.77 -2.73
N GLY A 38 -7.45 -0.54 -2.62
CA GLY A 38 -7.30 -1.45 -3.76
C GLY A 38 -8.41 -1.30 -4.80
N LYS A 39 -9.62 -0.92 -4.39
CA LYS A 39 -10.75 -0.63 -5.31
C LYS A 39 -10.43 0.45 -6.35
N TYR A 40 -9.60 1.44 -6.02
CA TYR A 40 -9.20 2.45 -7.01
C TYR A 40 -8.29 1.86 -8.07
N ILE A 41 -7.38 0.95 -7.68
CA ILE A 41 -6.52 0.23 -8.62
C ILE A 41 -7.37 -0.69 -9.49
N ASP A 42 -8.28 -1.47 -8.91
CA ASP A 42 -9.18 -2.35 -9.63
C ASP A 42 -10.04 -1.60 -10.66
N ASN A 43 -10.66 -0.49 -10.25
CA ASN A 43 -11.45 0.36 -11.13
C ASN A 43 -10.63 0.94 -12.28
N ALA A 44 -9.39 1.36 -12.00
CA ALA A 44 -8.48 1.86 -13.03
C ALA A 44 -8.09 0.75 -14.03
N MET A 45 -7.85 -0.47 -13.55
CA MET A 45 -7.57 -1.62 -14.41
C MET A 45 -8.77 -1.97 -15.30
N LEU A 46 -9.99 -1.99 -14.73
CA LEU A 46 -11.22 -2.22 -15.49
C LEU A 46 -11.43 -1.15 -16.57
N ALA A 47 -11.23 0.12 -16.24
CA ALA A 47 -11.35 1.21 -17.19
C ALA A 47 -10.30 1.15 -18.32
N LYS A 48 -9.11 0.64 -18.02
CA LYS A 48 -8.03 0.46 -19.00
C LYS A 48 -8.25 -0.77 -19.90
N GLY A 49 -9.04 -1.72 -19.46
CA GLY A 49 -9.32 -2.97 -20.15
C GLY A 49 -8.26 -4.05 -19.87
N GLN A 50 -7.18 -4.08 -20.64
CA GLN A 50 -6.08 -5.04 -20.41
C GLN A 50 -5.00 -4.38 -19.54
N ALA A 51 -4.93 -4.75 -18.28
CA ALA A 51 -3.94 -4.26 -17.33
C ALA A 51 -3.64 -5.30 -16.24
N ILE A 52 -2.43 -5.22 -15.69
CA ILE A 52 -1.99 -6.02 -14.54
C ILE A 52 -1.43 -5.03 -13.51
N ALA A 53 -1.85 -5.17 -12.25
CA ALA A 53 -1.20 -4.53 -11.12
C ALA A 53 -0.25 -5.52 -10.44
N MET A 54 0.95 -5.08 -10.10
CA MET A 54 1.89 -5.86 -9.32
C MET A 54 1.48 -5.84 -7.85
N ALA A 55 1.40 -7.02 -7.22
CA ALA A 55 1.34 -7.16 -5.78
C ALA A 55 2.69 -7.68 -5.28
N ALA A 56 3.37 -6.87 -4.48
CA ALA A 56 4.69 -7.19 -3.93
C ALA A 56 4.58 -7.57 -2.46
N ASN A 57 5.10 -8.73 -2.10
CA ASN A 57 5.08 -9.21 -0.73
C ASN A 57 6.07 -8.41 0.14
N GLY A 58 5.53 -7.63 1.08
CA GLY A 58 6.26 -6.69 1.92
C GLY A 58 6.91 -7.28 3.18
N ARG A 59 7.55 -8.44 3.10
CA ARG A 59 8.13 -9.17 4.26
C ARG A 59 9.16 -8.38 5.06
N SER A 60 9.82 -7.42 4.45
CA SER A 60 10.78 -6.55 5.13
C SER A 60 10.75 -5.13 4.56
N TYR A 61 11.25 -4.18 5.33
CA TYR A 61 11.36 -2.77 4.92
C TYR A 61 12.20 -2.60 3.64
N PHE A 62 13.24 -3.38 3.47
CA PHE A 62 14.10 -3.32 2.28
C PHE A 62 13.37 -3.80 1.01
N VAL A 63 12.55 -4.85 1.13
CA VAL A 63 11.72 -5.32 0.01
C VAL A 63 10.69 -4.26 -0.37
N ILE A 64 10.01 -3.65 0.62
CA ILE A 64 9.08 -2.54 0.38
C ILE A 64 9.76 -1.40 -0.38
N ARG A 65 10.94 -0.97 0.04
CA ARG A 65 11.72 0.08 -0.63
C ARG A 65 12.05 -0.26 -2.08
N GLY A 66 12.57 -1.46 -2.30
CA GLY A 66 12.93 -1.91 -3.66
C GLY A 66 11.74 -1.96 -4.60
N ALA A 67 10.62 -2.51 -4.14
CA ALA A 67 9.37 -2.58 -4.91
C ALA A 67 8.83 -1.19 -5.24
N LEU A 68 8.82 -0.27 -4.26
CA LEU A 68 8.38 1.12 -4.47
C LEU A 68 9.27 1.87 -5.46
N GLN A 69 10.58 1.73 -5.38
CA GLN A 69 11.51 2.35 -6.33
C GLN A 69 11.27 1.83 -7.75
N ALA A 70 11.14 0.52 -7.92
CA ALA A 70 10.88 -0.08 -9.22
C ALA A 70 9.55 0.39 -9.83
N ALA A 71 8.49 0.42 -9.01
CA ALA A 71 7.17 0.89 -9.44
C ALA A 71 7.18 2.39 -9.80
N GLN A 72 7.88 3.22 -9.00
CA GLN A 72 8.04 4.65 -9.30
C GLN A 72 8.78 4.86 -10.63
N GLN A 73 9.87 4.13 -10.88
CA GLN A 73 10.60 4.20 -12.15
C GLN A 73 9.75 3.75 -13.34
N ALA A 74 8.90 2.74 -13.15
CA ALA A 74 7.97 2.26 -14.15
C ALA A 74 6.74 3.16 -14.34
N ASN A 75 6.54 4.17 -13.50
CA ASN A 75 5.32 4.98 -13.41
C ASN A 75 4.06 4.10 -13.33
N ALA A 76 4.09 3.11 -12.46
CA ALA A 76 3.04 2.12 -12.28
C ALA A 76 2.50 2.14 -10.84
N CYS A 77 1.21 1.81 -10.66
CA CYS A 77 0.69 1.57 -9.32
C CYS A 77 1.30 0.29 -8.73
N LEU A 78 1.27 0.21 -7.40
CA LEU A 78 1.80 -0.94 -6.66
C LEU A 78 0.85 -1.34 -5.53
N ILE A 79 0.71 -2.64 -5.32
CA ILE A 79 0.10 -3.19 -4.11
C ILE A 79 1.25 -3.74 -3.25
N ILE A 80 1.34 -3.30 -2.00
CA ILE A 80 2.21 -3.93 -1.00
C ILE A 80 1.32 -4.82 -0.14
N GLU A 81 1.67 -6.09 -0.06
CA GLU A 81 0.87 -7.08 0.65
C GLU A 81 1.69 -7.94 1.60
N ILE A 82 1.03 -8.58 2.54
CA ILE A 82 1.61 -9.62 3.38
C ILE A 82 0.53 -10.64 3.73
N ALA A 83 0.87 -11.93 3.64
CA ALA A 83 -0.05 -12.98 3.99
C ALA A 83 -0.19 -13.12 5.52
N ARG A 84 -1.36 -13.61 5.97
CA ARG A 84 -1.61 -13.82 7.41
C ARG A 84 -0.58 -14.74 8.05
N SER A 85 -0.13 -15.77 7.35
CA SER A 85 0.92 -16.68 7.81
C SER A 85 2.29 -16.03 7.96
N GLU A 86 2.50 -14.87 7.34
CA GLU A 86 3.78 -14.13 7.32
C GLU A 86 3.77 -12.91 8.24
N GLY A 87 2.63 -12.22 8.37
CA GLY A 87 2.51 -10.96 9.10
C GLY A 87 1.47 -10.95 10.23
N GLY A 88 0.79 -12.07 10.51
CA GLY A 88 -0.14 -12.20 11.63
C GLY A 88 0.56 -12.34 13.00
N ALA A 89 -0.24 -12.52 14.07
CA ALA A 89 0.23 -12.50 15.45
C ALA A 89 1.38 -13.49 15.78
N ASN A 90 1.40 -14.65 15.13
CA ASN A 90 2.40 -15.70 15.36
C ASN A 90 3.33 -15.88 14.15
N ALA A 91 3.46 -14.86 13.34
CA ALA A 91 4.22 -14.92 12.10
C ALA A 91 5.70 -14.57 12.30
N TYR A 92 6.48 -14.80 11.25
CA TYR A 92 7.95 -14.71 11.31
C TYR A 92 8.54 -13.46 10.67
N CYS A 93 7.74 -12.66 9.94
CA CYS A 93 8.26 -11.49 9.25
C CYS A 93 8.41 -10.28 10.17
N ALA A 94 9.44 -9.48 9.93
CA ALA A 94 9.64 -8.21 10.62
C ALA A 94 8.51 -7.18 10.32
N VAL A 95 7.98 -7.21 9.10
CA VAL A 95 6.77 -6.47 8.73
C VAL A 95 5.56 -7.34 9.04
N ASN A 96 4.56 -6.74 9.67
CA ASN A 96 3.33 -7.39 10.12
C ASN A 96 2.13 -6.44 9.99
N TYR A 97 0.91 -6.89 10.31
CA TYR A 97 -0.29 -6.09 10.14
C TYR A 97 -0.32 -4.81 10.99
N TRP A 98 0.36 -4.78 12.14
CA TRP A 98 0.42 -3.59 13.00
C TRP A 98 1.40 -2.52 12.51
N ASN A 99 2.37 -2.89 11.69
CA ASN A 99 3.41 -1.96 11.26
C ASN A 99 3.50 -1.73 9.74
N ILE A 100 2.88 -2.57 8.90
CA ILE A 100 3.02 -2.48 7.43
C ILE A 100 2.65 -1.10 6.88
N ALA A 101 1.55 -0.51 7.35
CA ALA A 101 1.11 0.80 6.90
C ALA A 101 2.16 1.88 7.21
N ARG A 102 2.74 1.85 8.40
CA ARG A 102 3.81 2.77 8.80
C ARG A 102 5.08 2.54 7.98
N GLN A 103 5.47 1.29 7.76
CA GLN A 103 6.65 0.94 6.98
C GLN A 103 6.52 1.41 5.52
N VAL A 104 5.36 1.19 4.90
CA VAL A 104 5.09 1.66 3.53
C VAL A 104 5.12 3.18 3.46
N ASN A 105 4.45 3.89 4.38
CA ASN A 105 4.44 5.34 4.38
C ASN A 105 5.83 5.94 4.65
N ALA A 106 6.62 5.35 5.55
CA ALA A 106 7.99 5.76 5.79
C ALA A 106 8.85 5.62 4.52
N ALA A 107 8.78 4.47 3.86
CA ALA A 107 9.50 4.24 2.60
C ALA A 107 9.05 5.19 1.49
N CYS A 108 7.75 5.43 1.36
CA CYS A 108 7.22 6.41 0.40
C CYS A 108 7.75 7.82 0.66
N ASN A 109 7.77 8.25 1.93
CA ASN A 109 8.29 9.56 2.30
C ASN A 109 9.78 9.69 2.00
N GLU A 110 10.59 8.70 2.39
CA GLU A 110 12.04 8.71 2.17
C GLU A 110 12.43 8.69 0.68
N LEU A 111 11.64 8.01 -0.15
CA LEU A 111 11.93 7.81 -1.57
C LEU A 111 11.22 8.83 -2.47
N GLY A 112 10.40 9.74 -1.92
CA GLY A 112 9.63 10.68 -2.71
C GLY A 112 8.63 10.01 -3.65
N ILE A 113 7.98 8.92 -3.19
CA ILE A 113 7.02 8.16 -3.99
C ILE A 113 5.76 8.97 -4.23
N THR A 114 5.31 9.01 -5.48
CA THR A 114 4.11 9.76 -5.91
C THR A 114 3.10 8.89 -6.68
N ILE A 115 3.46 7.64 -6.97
CA ILE A 115 2.54 6.69 -7.61
C ILE A 115 1.47 6.21 -6.62
N PRO A 116 0.30 5.74 -7.10
CA PRO A 116 -0.70 5.09 -6.27
C PRO A 116 -0.17 3.79 -5.66
N VAL A 117 -0.33 3.65 -4.35
CA VAL A 117 0.05 2.46 -3.59
C VAL A 117 -1.13 1.99 -2.77
N ALA A 118 -1.46 0.71 -2.84
CA ALA A 118 -2.41 0.07 -1.93
C ALA A 118 -1.69 -0.85 -0.95
N ILE A 119 -2.30 -1.05 0.22
CA ILE A 119 -1.83 -2.00 1.23
C ILE A 119 -2.89 -3.08 1.35
N HIS A 120 -2.46 -4.34 1.27
CA HIS A 120 -3.35 -5.49 1.20
C HIS A 120 -2.96 -6.57 2.21
N ALA A 121 -3.96 -7.12 2.88
CA ALA A 121 -3.82 -8.33 3.70
C ALA A 121 -4.10 -9.55 2.82
N ASP A 122 -3.05 -10.16 2.29
CA ASP A 122 -3.14 -11.29 1.39
C ASP A 122 -3.54 -12.57 2.13
N HIS A 123 -4.35 -13.41 1.50
CA HIS A 123 -4.85 -14.66 2.06
C HIS A 123 -5.44 -14.53 3.48
N TYR A 124 -6.01 -13.37 3.79
CA TYR A 124 -6.63 -13.11 5.10
C TYR A 124 -8.07 -13.62 5.09
N GLY A 125 -8.26 -14.87 5.43
CA GLY A 125 -9.57 -15.51 5.46
C GLY A 125 -10.08 -15.73 6.89
N ILE A 126 -11.32 -15.31 7.15
CA ILE A 126 -12.10 -15.71 8.32
C ILE A 126 -12.94 -16.92 7.89
N LYS A 127 -12.50 -18.13 8.29
CA LYS A 127 -13.11 -19.39 7.83
C LYS A 127 -14.14 -19.93 8.81
N LYS A 128 -14.10 -19.52 10.07
CA LYS A 128 -14.97 -19.95 11.16
C LYS A 128 -15.07 -18.88 12.24
N GLU A 129 -16.11 -19.00 13.07
CA GLU A 129 -16.41 -18.00 14.11
C GLU A 129 -15.25 -17.79 15.09
N SER A 130 -14.51 -18.85 15.44
CA SER A 130 -13.33 -18.76 16.30
C SER A 130 -12.19 -17.90 15.73
N ASP A 131 -12.22 -17.56 14.45
CA ASP A 131 -11.22 -16.72 13.80
C ASP A 131 -11.54 -15.22 13.93
N LEU A 132 -12.77 -14.86 14.37
CA LEU A 132 -13.22 -13.46 14.43
C LEU A 132 -12.46 -12.62 15.45
N GLU A 133 -12.31 -13.12 16.68
CA GLU A 133 -11.63 -12.35 17.73
C GLU A 133 -10.13 -12.16 17.45
N PRO A 134 -9.37 -13.21 17.05
CA PRO A 134 -8.01 -13.01 16.55
C PRO A 134 -7.93 -12.01 15.39
N ALA A 135 -8.85 -12.07 14.43
CA ALA A 135 -8.86 -11.15 13.29
C ALA A 135 -9.07 -9.69 13.70
N LYS A 136 -9.98 -9.42 14.65
CA LYS A 136 -10.19 -8.08 15.19
C LYS A 136 -8.96 -7.49 15.89
N MET A 137 -8.16 -8.35 16.49
CA MET A 137 -6.92 -7.95 17.17
C MET A 137 -5.77 -7.70 16.20
N GLU A 138 -5.83 -8.26 14.99
CA GLU A 138 -4.77 -8.15 13.96
C GLU A 138 -5.01 -6.99 12.98
N ILE A 139 -6.20 -6.43 12.92
CA ILE A 139 -6.61 -5.34 12.02
C ILE A 139 -6.88 -4.06 12.80
#